data_067080954244b37f1f2c74be8d4da383
#
_entry.id   067080954244b37f1f2c74be8d4da383
#
_cell.length_a   1.000
_cell.length_b   1.000
_cell.length_c   1.000
_cell.angle_alpha   90.00
_cell.angle_beta   90.00
_cell.angle_gamma   90.00
#
_symmetry.space_group_name_H-M   'P 1'
#
loop_
_entity.id
_entity.type
_entity.pdbx_description
1 polymer ?
#
loop_
_entity_poly.entity_id
_entity_poly.type
_entity_poly.pdbx_seq_one_letter_code
_entity_poly.pdbx_strand_id
1 'polypeptide(L)'
;MAFGAFIRTKREEKGIQMNDFARQLGISPAYWSRIEREMENPPKDELIRKAAEILGINADDAFVEASRLPPDMRENVGNLVRMYRKQATGEK
;
A
#
# COMPACT_ATOMS: atom_id res chain seq x y z
N MET A 1 -1.98 -11.17 0.16
CA MET A 1 -1.73 -10.69 1.52
C MET A 1 -2.39 -9.33 1.69
N ALA A 2 -3.00 -9.09 2.82
CA ALA A 2 -3.67 -7.81 3.03
C ALA A 2 -2.65 -6.72 3.39
N PHE A 3 -3.05 -5.47 3.20
CA PHE A 3 -2.19 -4.31 3.39
C PHE A 3 -1.56 -4.27 4.78
N GLY A 4 -2.38 -4.47 5.83
CA GLY A 4 -1.88 -4.39 7.20
C GLY A 4 -0.78 -5.39 7.49
N ALA A 5 -1.00 -6.63 7.11
CA ALA A 5 0.00 -7.69 7.31
C ALA A 5 1.25 -7.43 6.48
N PHE A 6 1.07 -6.94 5.26
CA PHE A 6 2.18 -6.62 4.37
C PHE A 6 3.07 -5.53 4.99
N ILE A 7 2.46 -4.43 5.42
CA ILE A 7 3.21 -3.31 6.01
C ILE A 7 3.87 -3.73 7.32
N ARG A 8 3.17 -4.51 8.15
CA ARG A 8 3.74 -4.99 9.39
C ARG A 8 5.00 -5.80 9.15
N THR A 9 4.97 -6.71 8.19
CA THR A 9 6.13 -7.51 7.84
C THR A 9 7.30 -6.63 7.43
N LYS A 10 7.05 -5.66 6.55
CA LYS A 10 8.10 -4.75 6.08
C LYS A 10 8.65 -3.89 7.22
N ARG A 11 7.77 -3.44 8.11
CA ARG A 11 8.18 -2.64 9.26
C ARG A 11 9.08 -3.46 10.19
N GLU A 12 8.67 -4.69 10.48
CA GLU A 12 9.45 -5.57 11.35
C GLU A 12 10.80 -5.93 10.74
N GLU A 13 10.84 -6.15 9.44
CA GLU A 13 12.10 -6.41 8.74
C GLU A 13 13.08 -5.24 8.87
N LYS A 14 12.55 -4.03 8.97
CA LYS A 14 13.37 -2.84 9.17
C LYS A 14 13.70 -2.58 10.64
N GLY A 15 13.13 -3.34 11.55
CA GLY A 15 13.35 -3.15 12.97
C GLY A 15 12.71 -1.89 13.54
N ILE A 16 11.67 -1.38 12.89
CA ILE A 16 11.00 -0.16 13.35
C ILE A 16 9.83 -0.55 14.26
N GLN A 17 9.78 0.03 15.45
CA GLN A 17 8.68 -0.22 16.36
C GLN A 17 7.41 0.48 15.88
N MET A 18 6.27 -0.13 16.17
CA MET A 18 4.98 0.37 15.70
C MET A 18 4.71 1.82 16.12
N ASN A 19 5.01 2.14 17.37
CA ASN A 19 4.77 3.50 17.87
C ASN A 19 5.63 4.52 17.13
N ASP A 20 6.88 4.19 16.87
CA ASP A 20 7.78 5.07 16.14
C ASP A 20 7.31 5.25 14.70
N PHE A 21 6.87 4.17 14.09
CA PHE A 21 6.39 4.24 12.71
C PHE A 21 5.16 5.14 12.60
N ALA A 22 4.21 4.95 13.52
CA ALA A 22 3.01 5.79 13.56
C ALA A 22 3.37 7.26 13.75
N ARG A 23 4.34 7.53 14.63
CA ARG A 23 4.80 8.91 14.85
C ARG A 23 5.39 9.51 13.59
N GLN A 24 6.19 8.74 12.86
CA GLN A 24 6.78 9.21 11.61
C GLN A 24 5.71 9.47 10.55
N LEU A 25 4.62 8.72 10.60
CA LEU A 25 3.48 8.92 9.68
C LEU A 25 2.58 10.08 10.11
N GLY A 26 2.75 10.56 11.35
CA GLY A 26 1.92 11.66 11.85
C GLY A 26 0.53 11.22 12.28
N ILE A 27 0.37 9.96 12.70
CA ILE A 27 -0.93 9.42 13.13
C ILE A 27 -0.78 8.77 14.49
N SER A 28 -1.92 8.46 15.12
CA SER A 28 -1.89 7.82 16.43
C SER A 28 -1.47 6.35 16.31
N PRO A 29 -0.71 5.85 17.29
CA PRO A 29 -0.36 4.43 17.31
C PRO A 29 -1.58 3.52 17.35
N ALA A 30 -2.64 3.94 18.03
CA ALA A 30 -3.87 3.13 18.10
C ALA A 30 -4.49 2.95 16.73
N TYR A 31 -4.55 4.02 15.94
CA TYR A 31 -5.08 3.95 14.59
C TYR A 31 -4.21 3.04 13.71
N TRP A 32 -2.90 3.23 13.76
CA TRP A 32 -1.99 2.42 12.95
C TRP A 32 -2.05 0.95 13.36
N SER A 33 -2.16 0.68 14.66
CA SER A 33 -2.30 -0.68 15.16
C SER A 33 -3.53 -1.39 14.54
N ARG A 34 -4.65 -0.66 14.46
CA ARG A 34 -5.86 -1.23 13.86
C ARG A 34 -5.67 -1.54 12.38
N ILE A 35 -4.93 -0.69 11.67
CA ILE A 35 -4.62 -0.95 10.26
C ILE A 35 -3.78 -2.22 10.13
N GLU A 36 -2.74 -2.36 10.93
CA GLU A 36 -1.86 -3.53 10.83
C GLU A 36 -2.58 -4.82 11.22
N ARG A 37 -3.57 -4.74 12.08
CA ARG A 37 -4.36 -5.91 12.49
C ARG A 37 -5.57 -6.16 11.60
N GLU A 38 -5.70 -5.43 10.51
CA GLU A 38 -6.80 -5.58 9.56
C GLU A 38 -8.15 -5.22 10.15
N MET A 39 -8.15 -4.36 11.16
CA MET A 39 -9.39 -3.90 11.82
C MET A 39 -9.85 -2.56 11.27
N GLU A 40 -9.09 -1.99 10.36
CA GLU A 40 -9.38 -0.75 9.65
C GLU A 40 -9.05 -0.93 8.19
N ASN A 41 -9.71 -0.19 7.34
CA ASN A 41 -9.36 -0.16 5.93
C ASN A 41 -7.97 0.47 5.75
N PRO A 42 -7.27 0.15 4.65
CA PRO A 42 -6.02 0.84 4.35
C PRO A 42 -6.23 2.35 4.34
N PRO A 43 -5.22 3.12 4.76
CA PRO A 43 -5.37 4.55 4.90
C PRO A 43 -5.39 5.26 3.54
N LYS A 44 -5.52 6.58 3.57
CA LYS A 44 -5.53 7.38 2.34
C LYS A 44 -4.21 7.26 1.59
N ASP A 45 -4.25 7.60 0.32
CA ASP A 45 -3.11 7.43 -0.60
C ASP A 45 -1.82 8.08 -0.10
N GLU A 46 -1.91 9.28 0.43
CA GLU A 46 -0.73 9.98 0.95
C GLU A 46 -0.03 9.18 2.02
N LEU A 47 -0.80 8.56 2.89
CA LEU A 47 -0.25 7.80 4.00
C LEU A 47 0.38 6.51 3.51
N ILE A 48 -0.24 5.87 2.53
CA ILE A 48 0.33 4.67 1.91
C ILE A 48 1.67 5.00 1.27
N ARG A 49 1.73 6.11 0.54
CA ARG A 49 2.96 6.54 -0.11
C ARG A 49 4.06 6.86 0.91
N LYS A 50 3.69 7.56 1.98
CA LYS A 50 4.64 7.90 3.03
C LYS A 50 5.16 6.67 3.74
N ALA A 51 4.29 5.71 4.01
CA ALA A 51 4.70 4.45 4.63
C ALA A 51 5.70 3.72 3.75
N ALA A 52 5.43 3.64 2.45
CA ALA A 52 6.34 3.00 1.51
C ALA A 52 7.69 3.70 1.48
N GLU A 53 7.68 5.02 1.52
CA GLU A 53 8.91 5.82 1.51
C GLU A 53 9.75 5.55 2.75
N ILE A 54 9.14 5.56 3.93
CA ILE A 54 9.84 5.29 5.18
C ILE A 54 10.43 3.88 5.17
N LEU A 55 9.69 2.92 4.64
CA LEU A 55 10.12 1.53 4.60
C LEU A 55 11.10 1.22 3.46
N GLY A 56 11.26 2.16 2.53
CA GLY A 56 12.14 1.95 1.39
C GLY A 56 11.63 0.90 0.42
N ILE A 57 10.32 0.72 0.33
CA ILE A 57 9.71 -0.26 -0.57
C ILE A 57 9.03 0.46 -1.72
N ASN A 58 8.71 -0.30 -2.76
CA ASN A 58 8.02 0.23 -3.93
C ASN A 58 6.59 0.63 -3.55
N ALA A 59 6.22 1.88 -3.82
CA ALA A 59 4.89 2.36 -3.49
C ALA A 59 3.80 1.60 -4.24
N ASP A 60 4.07 1.19 -5.48
CA ASP A 60 3.10 0.43 -6.26
C ASP A 60 2.73 -0.88 -5.57
N ASP A 61 3.71 -1.56 -4.97
CA ASP A 61 3.44 -2.78 -4.23
C ASP A 61 2.51 -2.52 -3.05
N ALA A 62 2.72 -1.39 -2.36
CA ALA A 62 1.87 -1.03 -1.23
C ALA A 62 0.44 -0.74 -1.69
N PHE A 63 0.26 -0.06 -2.82
CA PHE A 63 -1.07 0.20 -3.36
C PHE A 63 -1.76 -1.09 -3.79
N VAL A 64 -1.03 -2.00 -4.41
CA VAL A 64 -1.58 -3.29 -4.81
C VAL A 64 -2.08 -4.06 -3.58
N GLU A 65 -1.31 -4.07 -2.50
CA GLU A 65 -1.71 -4.74 -1.27
C GLU A 65 -2.94 -4.08 -0.64
N ALA A 66 -3.12 -2.78 -0.87
CA ALA A 66 -4.30 -2.06 -0.42
C ALA A 66 -5.49 -2.24 -1.36
N SER A 67 -5.33 -3.04 -2.42
CA SER A 67 -6.34 -3.25 -3.47
C SER A 67 -6.69 -1.94 -4.18
N ARG A 68 -5.67 -1.12 -4.41
CA ARG A 68 -5.84 0.17 -5.09
C ARG A 68 -4.85 0.29 -6.23
N LEU A 69 -5.27 0.92 -7.31
CA LEU A 69 -4.34 1.35 -8.33
C LEU A 69 -3.55 2.54 -7.81
N PRO A 70 -2.25 2.66 -8.14
CA PRO A 70 -1.53 3.89 -7.87
C PRO A 70 -2.25 5.08 -8.48
N PRO A 71 -2.22 6.25 -7.83
CA PRO A 71 -2.99 7.40 -8.32
C PRO A 71 -2.72 7.80 -9.76
N ASP A 72 -1.48 7.69 -10.21
CA ASP A 72 -1.12 8.05 -11.58
C ASP A 72 -1.72 7.11 -12.63
N MET A 73 -2.13 5.91 -12.22
CA MET A 73 -2.74 4.94 -13.12
C MET A 73 -4.26 5.03 -13.16
N ARG A 74 -4.87 5.72 -12.19
CA ARG A 74 -6.33 5.79 -12.12
C ARG A 74 -6.94 6.59 -13.26
N GLU A 75 -6.21 7.56 -13.77
CA GLU A 75 -6.70 8.40 -14.86
C GLU A 75 -6.77 7.63 -16.18
N ASN A 76 -6.02 6.55 -16.30
CA ASN A 76 -5.94 5.77 -17.53
C ASN A 76 -6.44 4.34 -17.35
N VAL A 77 -7.43 4.16 -16.46
CA VAL A 77 -7.93 2.83 -16.14
C VAL A 77 -8.42 2.09 -17.39
N GLY A 78 -9.12 2.80 -18.28
CA GLY A 78 -9.63 2.18 -19.51
C GLY A 78 -8.51 1.60 -20.37
N ASN A 79 -7.45 2.35 -20.56
CA ASN A 79 -6.30 1.89 -21.33
C ASN A 79 -5.60 0.75 -20.63
N LEU A 80 -5.45 0.84 -19.32
CA LEU A 80 -4.80 -0.20 -18.53
C LEU A 80 -5.56 -1.53 -18.67
N VAL A 81 -6.87 -1.49 -18.55
CA VAL A 81 -7.70 -2.68 -18.67
C VAL A 81 -7.58 -3.27 -20.08
N ARG A 82 -7.60 -2.44 -21.11
CA ARG A 82 -7.49 -2.92 -22.48
C ARG A 82 -6.13 -3.57 -22.72
N MET A 83 -5.06 -2.97 -22.22
CA MET A 83 -3.72 -3.52 -22.35
C MET A 83 -3.61 -4.87 -21.66
N TYR A 84 -4.13 -4.96 -20.45
CA TYR A 84 -4.09 -6.19 -19.68
C TYR A 84 -4.84 -7.31 -20.41
N ARG A 85 -6.04 -7.02 -20.88
CA ARG A 85 -6.86 -8.03 -21.57
C ARG A 85 -6.23 -8.47 -22.88
N LYS A 86 -5.60 -7.56 -23.58
CA LYS A 86 -4.90 -7.89 -24.81
C LYS A 86 -3.78 -8.89 -24.57
N GLN A 87 -3.00 -8.64 -23.52
CA GLN A 87 -1.92 -9.56 -23.14
C GLN A 87 -2.45 -10.90 -22.66
N ALA A 88 -3.51 -10.87 -21.86
CA ALA A 88 -4.09 -12.08 -21.27
C ALA A 88 -4.68 -13.00 -22.34
N THR A 89 -5.23 -12.44 -23.42
CA THR A 89 -5.83 -13.23 -24.51
C THR A 89 -4.83 -13.63 -25.56
N GLY A 90 -3.59 -13.17 -25.47
CA GLY A 90 -2.60 -13.45 -26.50
C GLY A 90 -2.89 -12.73 -27.81
N GLU A 91 -3.62 -11.65 -27.78
CA GLU A 91 -3.96 -10.86 -28.94
C GLU A 91 -2.71 -10.36 -29.67
N LYS A 92 -2.70 -10.47 -30.98
CA LYS A 92 -1.54 -10.07 -31.73
C LYS A 92 -1.69 -8.70 -32.36
#